data_cbca61ef05654663044549197214bebd
#
_entry.id   cbca61ef05654663044549197214bebd
#
_cell.length_a   1.000
_cell.length_b   1.000
_cell.length_c   1.000
_cell.angle_alpha   90.00
_cell.angle_beta   90.00
_cell.angle_gamma   90.00
#
_symmetry.space_group_name_H-M   'P 1'
#
loop_
_entity.id
_entity.type
_entity.pdbx_description
1 polymer ?
#
loop_
_entity_poly.entity_id
_entity_poly.type
_entity_poly.pdbx_seq_one_letter_code
_entity_poly.pdbx_strand_id
1 'polypeptide(L)' 'MEGEIVFNIDVMLAKRKMSVTELAERVGITVTNMSILKTGKAKAVKVSTLIRLCEALDCQPGDLLEYRRAT' A
#
# COMPACT_ATOMS: atom_id res chain seq x y z
N MET A 1 12.32 -17.07 -9.04
CA MET A 1 12.07 -16.39 -7.77
C MET A 1 10.73 -16.76 -7.23
N GLU A 2 10.72 -17.21 -6.01
CA GLU A 2 9.55 -17.86 -5.46
C GLU A 2 8.98 -17.13 -4.26
N GLY A 3 8.85 -15.85 -4.37
CA GLY A 3 8.26 -15.05 -3.33
C GLY A 3 7.55 -13.86 -3.91
N GLU A 4 6.84 -13.16 -3.06
CA GLU A 4 6.14 -11.95 -3.46
C GLU A 4 6.14 -10.94 -2.33
N ILE A 5 5.95 -9.69 -2.71
CA ILE A 5 5.75 -8.61 -1.76
C ILE A 5 4.26 -8.31 -1.74
N VAL A 6 3.68 -8.34 -0.55
CA VAL A 6 2.27 -8.04 -0.33
C VAL A 6 2.16 -6.65 0.28
N PHE A 7 1.22 -5.87 -0.24
CA PHE A 7 0.92 -4.54 0.30
C PHE A 7 -0.30 -4.66 1.22
N ASN A 8 -0.09 -4.52 2.51
CA ASN A 8 -1.16 -4.63 3.51
C ASN A 8 -1.93 -3.31 3.68
N ILE A 9 -2.29 -2.70 2.56
CA ILE A 9 -3.00 -1.43 2.57
C ILE A 9 -4.40 -1.58 3.18
N ASP A 10 -5.10 -2.66 2.84
CA ASP A 10 -6.43 -2.91 3.40
C ASP A 10 -6.44 -3.00 4.92
N VAL A 11 -5.42 -3.66 5.48
CA VAL A 11 -5.28 -3.78 6.92
C VAL A 11 -5.14 -2.39 7.56
N MET A 12 -4.31 -1.55 6.98
CA MET A 12 -4.08 -0.21 7.51
C MET A 12 -5.29 0.69 7.31
N LEU A 13 -6.00 0.58 6.19
CA LEU A 13 -7.25 1.31 5.97
C LEU A 13 -8.28 0.96 7.05
N ALA A 14 -8.41 -0.32 7.37
CA ALA A 14 -9.32 -0.77 8.41
C ALA A 14 -8.92 -0.21 9.78
N LYS A 15 -7.62 -0.24 10.10
CA LYS A 15 -7.12 0.29 11.37
C LYS A 15 -7.36 1.79 11.51
N ARG A 16 -7.26 2.54 10.42
CA ARG A 16 -7.42 4.00 10.43
C ARG A 16 -8.84 4.44 10.09
N LYS A 17 -9.75 3.50 9.81
CA LYS A 17 -11.13 3.79 9.41
C LYS A 17 -11.16 4.76 8.23
N MET A 18 -10.32 4.48 7.24
CA MET A 18 -10.13 5.34 6.08
C MET A 18 -10.56 4.58 4.82
N SER A 19 -11.18 5.27 3.88
CA SER A 19 -11.54 4.67 2.60
C SER A 19 -10.37 4.70 1.63
N VAL A 20 -10.40 3.83 0.62
CA VAL A 20 -9.38 3.82 -0.43
C VAL A 20 -9.39 5.14 -1.21
N THR A 21 -10.55 5.74 -1.39
CA THR A 21 -10.68 7.02 -2.07
C THR A 21 -9.97 8.13 -1.30
N GLU A 22 -10.19 8.17 0.01
CA GLU A 22 -9.53 9.16 0.87
C GLU A 22 -8.01 8.98 0.85
N LEU A 23 -7.54 7.74 0.93
CA LEU A 23 -6.11 7.47 0.89
C LEU A 23 -5.50 7.89 -0.45
N ALA A 24 -6.17 7.58 -1.55
CA ALA A 24 -5.68 7.97 -2.88
C ALA A 24 -5.56 9.50 -3.00
N GLU A 25 -6.54 10.24 -2.48
CA GLU A 25 -6.49 11.69 -2.46
C GLU A 25 -5.31 12.22 -1.64
N ARG A 26 -5.09 11.67 -0.47
CA ARG A 26 -3.99 12.09 0.42
C ARG A 26 -2.63 11.81 -0.19
N VAL A 27 -2.50 10.67 -0.86
CA VAL A 27 -1.23 10.26 -1.48
C VAL A 27 -1.01 10.98 -2.81
N GLY A 28 -2.08 11.43 -3.45
CA GLY A 28 -2.00 12.13 -4.73
C GLY A 28 -1.92 11.20 -5.93
N ILE A 29 -2.51 10.02 -5.83
CA ILE A 29 -2.62 9.08 -6.95
C ILE A 29 -4.09 8.75 -7.21
N THR A 30 -4.36 8.13 -8.34
CA THR A 30 -5.74 7.74 -8.68
C THR A 30 -6.18 6.54 -7.84
N VAL A 31 -7.49 6.39 -7.69
CA VAL A 31 -8.07 5.21 -7.03
C VAL A 31 -7.67 3.94 -7.77
N THR A 32 -7.61 4.00 -9.10
CA THR A 32 -7.17 2.86 -9.91
C THR A 32 -5.75 2.43 -9.55
N ASN A 33 -4.83 3.39 -9.47
CA ASN A 33 -3.43 3.09 -9.10
C ASN A 33 -3.33 2.58 -7.67
N MET A 34 -4.11 3.13 -6.75
CA MET A 34 -4.16 2.64 -5.38
C MET A 34 -4.65 1.20 -5.34
N SER A 35 -5.66 0.86 -6.14
CA SER A 35 -6.18 -0.51 -6.22
C SER A 35 -5.15 -1.48 -6.77
N ILE A 36 -4.34 -1.05 -7.73
CA ILE A 36 -3.26 -1.87 -8.27
C ILE A 36 -2.23 -2.20 -7.17
N LEU A 37 -1.87 -1.21 -6.36
CA LEU A 37 -0.97 -1.44 -5.23
C LEU A 37 -1.61 -2.40 -4.21
N LYS A 38 -2.88 -2.18 -3.90
CA LYS A 38 -3.63 -2.94 -2.92
C LYS A 38 -3.73 -4.42 -3.27
N THR A 39 -3.90 -4.73 -4.55
CA THR A 39 -4.08 -6.11 -5.01
C THR A 39 -2.77 -6.83 -5.28
N GLY A 40 -1.63 -6.16 -5.09
CA GLY A 40 -0.32 -6.75 -5.33
C GLY A 40 0.06 -6.88 -6.80
N LYS A 41 -0.67 -6.24 -7.68
CA LYS A 41 -0.38 -6.28 -9.12
C LYS A 41 0.66 -5.27 -9.56
N ALA A 42 1.04 -4.36 -8.67
CA ALA A 42 2.09 -3.40 -8.96
C ALA A 42 3.44 -4.11 -8.98
N LYS A 43 4.23 -3.84 -10.01
CA LYS A 43 5.58 -4.39 -10.13
C LYS A 43 6.61 -3.51 -9.44
N ALA A 44 6.26 -2.28 -9.16
CA ALA A 44 7.15 -1.32 -8.51
C ALA A 44 6.33 -0.25 -7.82
N VAL A 45 6.92 0.35 -6.80
CA VAL A 45 6.36 1.51 -6.14
C VAL A 45 7.50 2.51 -5.92
N LYS A 46 7.24 3.77 -6.20
CA LYS A 46 8.23 4.82 -5.97
C LYS A 46 8.41 5.03 -4.47
N VAL A 47 9.63 5.28 -4.05
CA VAL A 47 9.91 5.59 -2.65
C VAL A 47 9.10 6.81 -2.19
N SER A 48 8.95 7.81 -3.05
CA SER A 48 8.12 8.98 -2.73
C SER A 48 6.66 8.62 -2.47
N THR A 49 6.11 7.68 -3.21
CA THR A 49 4.74 7.19 -2.98
C THR A 49 4.67 6.43 -1.65
N LEU A 50 5.67 5.60 -1.38
CA LEU A 50 5.73 4.86 -0.11
C LEU A 50 5.81 5.81 1.08
N ILE A 51 6.59 6.88 0.98
CA ILE A 51 6.66 7.91 2.03
C ILE A 51 5.28 8.51 2.27
N ARG A 52 4.58 8.88 1.20
CA ARG A 52 3.23 9.46 1.33
C ARG A 52 2.22 8.49 1.93
N LEU A 53 2.33 7.21 1.58
CA LEU A 53 1.49 6.18 2.20
C LEU A 53 1.73 6.10 3.70
N CYS A 54 2.99 6.10 4.11
CA CYS A 54 3.35 6.06 5.54
C CYS A 54 2.84 7.29 6.27
N GLU A 55 2.96 8.46 5.66
CA GLU A 55 2.46 9.70 6.26
C GLU A 55 0.94 9.69 6.39
N ALA A 56 0.24 9.30 5.33
CA ALA A 56 -1.21 9.30 5.32
C ALA A 56 -1.80 8.28 6.29
N LEU A 57 -1.16 7.14 6.44
CA LEU A 57 -1.62 6.05 7.30
C LEU A 57 -0.97 6.06 8.68
N ASP A 58 -0.04 7.00 8.91
CA ASP A 58 0.71 7.11 10.17
C ASP A 58 1.29 5.76 10.57
N CYS A 59 2.13 5.21 9.71
CA CYS A 59 2.71 3.90 9.91
C CYS A 59 4.12 3.83 9.31
N GLN A 60 4.79 2.72 9.56
CA GLN A 60 6.11 2.45 9.01
C GLN A 60 6.01 1.59 7.75
N PRO A 61 7.02 1.62 6.87
CA PRO A 61 7.01 0.75 5.70
C PRO A 61 6.81 -0.72 6.02
N GLY A 62 7.34 -1.19 7.15
CA GLY A 62 7.17 -2.57 7.58
C GLY A 62 5.74 -2.93 7.95
N ASP A 63 4.89 -1.93 8.19
CA ASP A 63 3.46 -2.18 8.40
C ASP A 63 2.71 -2.37 7.08
N LEU A 64 3.28 -1.88 5.98
CA LEU A 64 2.65 -1.92 4.66
C LEU A 64 3.17 -3.06 3.81
N LEU A 65 4.45 -3.39 3.92
CA LEU A 65 5.12 -4.34 3.04
C LEU A 65 5.42 -5.63 3.77
N GLU A 66 5.07 -6.73 3.16
CA GLU A 66 5.32 -8.05 3.72
C GLU A 66 5.89 -8.95 2.64
N TYR A 67 6.96 -9.66 2.95
CA TYR A 67 7.47 -10.70 2.07
C TYR A 67 6.78 -12.02 2.38
N ARG A 68 6.28 -12.67 1.36
CA ARG A 68 5.70 -14.01 1.48
C ARG A 68 6.42 -14.99 0.58
N ARG A 69 6.79 -16.11 1.14
CA ARG A 69 7.36 -17.20 0.39
C ARG A 69 6.27 -17.89 -0.42
N ALA A 70 6.64 -18.37 -1.64
CA ALA A 70 5.65 -18.95 -2.55
C ALA A 70 5.19 -20.36 -2.19
N THR A 71 5.72 -20.97 -1.16
CA THR A 71 5.27 -22.32 -0.74
C THR A 71 4.92 -22.36 0.67
#